data_d300dce4cb2553a378308075247fea12
#
_entry.id   d300dce4cb2553a378308075247fea12
#
_cell.length_a   1.000
_cell.length_b   1.000
_cell.length_c   1.000
_cell.angle_alpha   90.00
_cell.angle_beta   90.00
_cell.angle_gamma   90.00
#
_symmetry.space_group_name_H-M   'P 1'
#
loop_
_entity.id
_entity.type
_entity.pdbx_description
1 polymer ?
#
loop_
_entity_poly.entity_id
_entity_poly.type
_entity_poly.pdbx_seq_one_letter_code
_entity_poly.pdbx_strand_id
1 'polypeptide(L)'
;YAEVTPVKNLTIRSQLSADYGHTTSFYQSFPSYKPNNNYGGAQRSSFDMLNLMITNTANYRFMLNDVHSFNFMVGQEGENYHYEGFQLTTRGQTNDILTNLASGSTASSWSDPVTEYSFLSFFARGEYNYDDRYYADFSIRGDGSSRFGTDNHWGAFWSVGFMWNLRKEKFMQKYDWLTNAQIAVNTGTSGNSSINNYEHLALVSGGYKYDNESGIAISQLG
;
A
#
# COMPACT_ATOMS: atom_id res chain seq x y z
N TYR A 1 -14.25 -12.66 -4.51
CA TYR A 1 -14.43 -13.04 -3.11
C TYR A 1 -15.40 -14.23 -2.98
N ALA A 2 -15.29 -14.92 -1.86
CA ALA A 2 -16.27 -15.90 -1.41
C ALA A 2 -16.83 -15.44 -0.06
N GLU A 3 -18.13 -15.60 0.13
CA GLU A 3 -18.83 -15.22 1.36
C GLU A 3 -19.79 -16.34 1.76
N VAL A 4 -19.79 -16.70 3.04
CA VAL A 4 -20.64 -17.73 3.59
C VAL A 4 -21.25 -17.26 4.91
N THR A 5 -22.48 -17.69 5.18
CA THR A 5 -23.19 -17.46 6.44
C THR A 5 -23.47 -18.80 7.11
N PRO A 6 -22.48 -19.39 7.81
CA PRO A 6 -22.56 -20.76 8.32
C PRO A 6 -23.59 -20.90 9.44
N VAL A 7 -23.83 -19.84 10.18
CA VAL A 7 -24.88 -19.73 11.20
C VAL A 7 -25.53 -18.37 11.14
N LYS A 8 -26.72 -18.24 11.67
CA LYS A 8 -27.47 -16.97 11.72
C LYS A 8 -26.58 -15.87 12.31
N ASN A 9 -26.52 -14.71 11.65
CA ASN A 9 -25.81 -13.51 12.08
C ASN A 9 -24.27 -13.55 11.93
N LEU A 10 -23.67 -14.67 11.52
CA LEU A 10 -22.24 -14.78 11.27
C LEU A 10 -21.97 -14.81 9.77
N THR A 11 -21.22 -13.83 9.28
CA THR A 11 -20.75 -13.76 7.89
C THR A 11 -19.25 -13.91 7.85
N ILE A 12 -18.76 -14.88 7.10
CA ILE A 12 -17.33 -15.09 6.85
C ILE A 12 -17.08 -14.76 5.39
N ARG A 13 -16.11 -13.88 5.12
CA ARG A 13 -15.73 -13.45 3.78
C ARG A 13 -14.24 -13.61 3.59
N SER A 14 -13.84 -14.20 2.46
CA SER A 14 -12.48 -14.26 1.96
C SER A 14 -12.41 -13.56 0.61
N GLN A 15 -11.52 -12.61 0.48
CA GLN A 15 -11.30 -11.84 -0.75
C GLN A 15 -9.86 -11.96 -1.17
N LEU A 16 -9.65 -12.35 -2.42
CA LEU A 16 -8.35 -12.31 -3.10
C LEU A 16 -8.38 -11.16 -4.11
N SER A 17 -7.37 -10.32 -4.07
CA SER A 17 -7.13 -9.24 -5.02
C SER A 17 -5.77 -9.45 -5.69
N ALA A 18 -5.70 -9.22 -6.98
CA ALA A 18 -4.47 -9.22 -7.74
C ALA A 18 -4.45 -7.96 -8.61
N ASP A 19 -3.41 -7.17 -8.47
CA ASP A 19 -3.15 -6.02 -9.31
C ASP A 19 -1.84 -6.25 -10.07
N TYR A 20 -1.93 -6.33 -11.40
CA TYR A 20 -0.79 -6.55 -12.27
C TYR A 20 -0.64 -5.37 -13.21
N GLY A 21 0.53 -4.79 -13.22
CA GLY A 21 0.92 -3.72 -14.11
C GLY A 21 2.13 -4.11 -14.95
N HIS A 22 2.05 -3.89 -16.27
CA HIS A 22 3.18 -4.01 -17.18
C HIS A 22 3.38 -2.69 -17.89
N THR A 23 4.58 -2.11 -17.76
CA THR A 23 4.90 -0.81 -18.37
C THR A 23 6.13 -0.96 -19.27
N THR A 24 5.98 -0.64 -20.53
CA THR A 24 7.12 -0.48 -21.44
C THR A 24 7.23 0.97 -21.84
N SER A 25 8.45 1.49 -21.89
CA SER A 25 8.68 2.82 -22.42
C SER A 25 9.84 2.83 -23.42
N PHE A 26 9.72 3.74 -24.37
CA PHE A 26 10.74 4.03 -25.34
C PHE A 26 10.91 5.54 -25.41
N TYR A 27 12.14 5.98 -25.24
CA TYR A 27 12.52 7.37 -25.39
C TYR A 27 13.65 7.47 -26.40
N GLN A 28 13.60 8.51 -27.25
CA GLN A 28 14.65 8.78 -28.23
C GLN A 28 14.98 10.27 -28.26
N SER A 29 16.25 10.58 -28.31
CA SER A 29 16.76 11.90 -28.64
C SER A 29 17.42 11.86 -30.01
N PHE A 30 16.98 12.72 -30.90
CA PHE A 30 17.46 12.77 -32.27
C PHE A 30 18.79 13.52 -32.39
N PRO A 31 19.78 13.01 -33.14
CA PRO A 31 21.02 13.74 -33.39
C PRO A 31 20.81 15.10 -34.08
N SER A 32 19.80 15.22 -34.95
CA SER A 32 19.47 16.48 -35.64
C SER A 32 18.97 17.56 -34.71
N TYR A 33 18.55 17.22 -33.49
CA TYR A 33 18.07 18.19 -32.52
C TYR A 33 19.24 18.92 -31.85
N LYS A 34 19.44 20.17 -32.23
CA LYS A 34 20.60 21.01 -31.84
C LYS A 34 20.92 21.02 -30.33
N PRO A 35 19.95 21.06 -29.38
CA PRO A 35 20.26 21.02 -27.95
C PRO A 35 21.00 19.74 -27.52
N ASN A 36 20.94 18.68 -28.31
CA ASN A 36 21.64 17.42 -28.04
C ASN A 36 23.09 17.40 -28.53
N ASN A 37 23.61 18.53 -29.02
CA ASN A 37 24.97 18.64 -29.62
C ASN A 37 25.25 17.56 -30.66
N ASN A 38 24.29 17.23 -31.48
CA ASN A 38 24.31 16.10 -32.45
C ASN A 38 24.56 14.73 -31.80
N TYR A 39 24.23 14.58 -30.53
CA TYR A 39 24.43 13.33 -29.80
C TYR A 39 23.08 12.63 -29.60
N GLY A 40 22.74 11.74 -30.52
CA GLY A 40 21.53 10.95 -30.43
C GLY A 40 21.57 9.93 -29.28
N GLY A 41 20.41 9.53 -28.80
CA GLY A 41 20.28 8.53 -27.78
C GLY A 41 18.96 7.79 -27.85
N ALA A 42 18.94 6.55 -27.39
CA ALA A 42 17.72 5.74 -27.26
C ALA A 42 17.70 5.08 -25.87
N GLN A 43 16.51 5.05 -25.27
CA GLN A 43 16.25 4.35 -24.01
C GLN A 43 15.07 3.42 -24.19
N ARG A 44 15.18 2.24 -23.64
CA ARG A 44 14.06 1.29 -23.48
C ARG A 44 14.00 0.83 -22.05
N SER A 45 12.80 0.70 -21.54
CA SER A 45 12.53 0.08 -20.26
C SER A 45 11.32 -0.82 -20.32
N SER A 46 11.33 -1.82 -19.47
CA SER A 46 10.20 -2.71 -19.22
C SER A 46 10.15 -3.01 -17.73
N PHE A 47 9.00 -2.78 -17.12
CA PHE A 47 8.76 -3.00 -15.70
C PHE A 47 7.47 -3.77 -15.51
N ASP A 48 7.52 -4.74 -14.63
CA ASP A 48 6.40 -5.53 -14.17
C ASP A 48 6.14 -5.24 -12.69
N MET A 49 4.89 -5.13 -12.33
CA MET A 49 4.42 -4.98 -10.96
C MET A 49 3.33 -6.01 -10.70
N LEU A 50 3.43 -6.72 -9.61
CA LEU A 50 2.39 -7.62 -9.12
C LEU A 50 2.13 -7.32 -7.65
N ASN A 51 0.90 -6.98 -7.30
CA ASN A 51 0.44 -6.86 -5.94
C ASN A 51 -0.66 -7.89 -5.68
N LEU A 52 -0.41 -8.82 -4.76
CA LEU A 52 -1.36 -9.83 -4.32
C LEU A 52 -1.82 -9.51 -2.90
N MET A 53 -3.13 -9.46 -2.69
CA MET A 53 -3.71 -9.21 -1.38
C MET A 53 -4.79 -10.25 -1.09
N ILE A 54 -4.75 -10.81 0.12
CA ILE A 54 -5.81 -11.66 0.66
C ILE A 54 -6.35 -11.04 1.95
N THR A 55 -7.67 -10.87 2.00
CA THR A 55 -8.35 -10.34 3.19
C THR A 55 -9.42 -11.32 3.62
N ASN A 56 -9.33 -11.77 4.86
CA ASN A 56 -10.30 -12.67 5.49
C ASN A 56 -10.96 -11.94 6.64
N THR A 57 -12.30 -11.97 6.69
CA THR A 57 -13.07 -11.33 7.76
C THR A 57 -14.16 -12.26 8.27
N ALA A 58 -14.43 -12.20 9.56
CA ALA A 58 -15.60 -12.79 10.18
C ALA A 58 -16.37 -11.68 10.91
N ASN A 59 -17.62 -11.51 10.56
CA ASN A 59 -18.51 -10.50 11.10
C ASN A 59 -19.70 -11.17 11.79
N TYR A 60 -19.94 -10.81 13.06
CA TYR A 60 -21.06 -11.30 13.84
C TYR A 60 -21.93 -10.14 14.31
N ARG A 61 -23.19 -10.12 13.88
CA ARG A 61 -24.14 -9.05 14.20
C ARG A 61 -25.36 -9.63 14.90
N PHE A 62 -25.74 -9.04 16.03
CA PHE A 62 -26.94 -9.45 16.74
C PHE A 62 -27.61 -8.27 17.47
N MET A 63 -28.86 -8.46 17.79
CA MET A 63 -29.68 -7.48 18.51
C MET A 63 -30.29 -8.15 19.76
N LEU A 64 -30.29 -7.41 20.88
CA LEU A 64 -30.90 -7.80 22.12
C LEU A 64 -32.02 -6.82 22.47
N ASN A 65 -33.18 -7.34 22.84
CA ASN A 65 -34.35 -6.56 23.28
C ASN A 65 -34.76 -5.45 22.30
N ASP A 66 -34.47 -5.61 21.01
CA ASP A 66 -34.80 -4.68 19.92
C ASP A 66 -34.17 -3.27 20.05
N VAL A 67 -33.36 -3.03 21.06
CA VAL A 67 -32.74 -1.72 21.35
C VAL A 67 -31.20 -1.76 21.44
N HIS A 68 -30.60 -2.93 21.66
CA HIS A 68 -29.16 -3.09 21.72
C HIS A 68 -28.64 -3.79 20.48
N SER A 69 -28.01 -3.08 19.60
CA SER A 69 -27.36 -3.65 18.41
C SER A 69 -25.87 -3.77 18.60
N PHE A 70 -25.34 -4.94 18.32
CA PHE A 70 -23.91 -5.26 18.39
C PHE A 70 -23.42 -5.73 17.03
N ASN A 71 -22.24 -5.28 16.64
CA ASN A 71 -21.54 -5.74 15.46
C ASN A 71 -20.06 -5.95 15.81
N PHE A 72 -19.58 -7.18 15.72
CA PHE A 72 -18.20 -7.55 15.96
C PHE A 72 -17.57 -8.06 14.66
N MET A 73 -16.40 -7.57 14.35
CA MET A 73 -15.62 -8.02 13.21
C MET A 73 -14.21 -8.35 13.66
N VAL A 74 -13.69 -9.46 13.18
CA VAL A 74 -12.27 -9.80 13.23
C VAL A 74 -11.80 -10.09 11.82
N GLY A 75 -10.55 -9.76 11.54
CA GLY A 75 -10.00 -9.99 10.21
C GLY A 75 -8.48 -10.17 10.22
N GLN A 76 -8.03 -10.71 9.11
CA GLN A 76 -6.63 -10.90 8.77
C GLN A 76 -6.44 -10.44 7.33
N GLU A 77 -5.33 -9.77 7.06
CA GLU A 77 -4.95 -9.29 5.73
C GLU A 77 -3.49 -9.62 5.48
N GLY A 78 -3.20 -10.17 4.32
CA GLY A 78 -1.85 -10.41 3.84
C GLY A 78 -1.67 -9.72 2.50
N GLU A 79 -0.55 -9.03 2.31
CA GLU A 79 -0.16 -8.38 1.07
C GLU A 79 1.25 -8.80 0.68
N ASN A 80 1.45 -9.05 -0.62
CA ASN A 80 2.75 -9.29 -1.20
C ASN A 80 2.89 -8.48 -2.47
N TYR A 81 3.88 -7.61 -2.48
CA TYR A 81 4.21 -6.74 -3.60
C TYR A 81 5.56 -7.14 -4.19
N HIS A 82 5.57 -7.28 -5.51
CA HIS A 82 6.76 -7.52 -6.31
C HIS A 82 6.82 -6.53 -7.47
N TYR A 83 7.96 -5.92 -7.67
CA TYR A 83 8.25 -5.02 -8.77
C TYR A 83 9.64 -5.34 -9.30
N GLU A 84 9.73 -5.60 -10.58
CA GLU A 84 11.00 -5.85 -11.27
C GLU A 84 10.99 -5.25 -12.66
N GLY A 85 12.17 -5.10 -13.24
CA GLY A 85 12.29 -4.67 -14.61
C GLY A 85 13.68 -4.24 -14.98
N PHE A 86 13.81 -3.67 -16.15
CA PHE A 86 15.09 -3.16 -16.62
C PHE A 86 14.93 -1.86 -17.39
N GLN A 87 16.00 -1.12 -17.43
CA GLN A 87 16.17 0.06 -18.26
C GLN A 87 17.56 0.03 -18.90
N LEU A 88 17.62 0.30 -20.18
CA LEU A 88 18.87 0.43 -20.92
C LEU A 88 18.85 1.70 -21.76
N THR A 89 19.94 2.46 -21.69
CA THR A 89 20.15 3.68 -22.48
C THR A 89 21.43 3.55 -23.30
N THR A 90 21.32 3.84 -24.58
CA THR A 90 22.47 3.92 -25.49
C THR A 90 22.60 5.32 -26.05
N ARG A 91 23.78 5.71 -26.43
CA ARG A 91 24.12 7.01 -27.04
C ARG A 91 24.98 6.84 -28.27
N GLY A 92 25.11 7.92 -29.06
CA GLY A 92 25.94 7.94 -30.26
C GLY A 92 25.23 7.40 -31.50
N GLN A 93 23.91 7.53 -31.59
CA GLN A 93 23.19 7.36 -32.86
C GLN A 93 23.62 8.43 -33.85
N THR A 94 23.89 8.00 -35.08
CA THR A 94 24.48 8.86 -36.13
C THR A 94 23.44 9.59 -36.97
N ASN A 95 22.18 9.13 -36.95
CA ASN A 95 21.07 9.73 -37.72
C ASN A 95 19.73 9.47 -37.02
N ASP A 96 18.69 10.17 -37.50
CA ASP A 96 17.35 10.13 -36.89
C ASP A 96 16.52 8.89 -37.30
N ILE A 97 17.00 8.09 -38.26
CA ILE A 97 16.26 6.93 -38.80
C ILE A 97 16.56 5.69 -37.97
N LEU A 98 17.80 5.53 -37.51
CA LEU A 98 18.23 4.38 -36.73
C LEU A 98 17.87 4.56 -35.25
N THR A 99 16.66 4.13 -34.90
CA THR A 99 16.06 4.37 -33.58
C THR A 99 16.28 3.26 -32.56
N ASN A 100 16.93 2.16 -32.98
CA ASN A 100 17.17 1.02 -32.11
C ASN A 100 18.24 1.30 -31.06
N LEU A 101 18.16 0.63 -29.88
CA LEU A 101 19.26 0.65 -28.91
C LEU A 101 20.60 0.24 -29.54
N ALA A 102 20.58 -0.79 -30.39
CA ALA A 102 21.77 -1.32 -31.06
C ALA A 102 22.43 -0.36 -32.07
N SER A 103 21.77 0.70 -32.48
CA SER A 103 22.36 1.74 -33.33
C SER A 103 23.16 2.80 -32.57
N GLY A 104 23.13 2.78 -31.26
CA GLY A 104 24.03 3.58 -30.42
C GLY A 104 25.42 2.96 -30.34
N SER A 105 26.45 3.80 -30.40
CA SER A 105 27.85 3.35 -30.30
C SER A 105 28.28 2.98 -28.89
N THR A 106 27.54 3.41 -27.87
CA THR A 106 27.93 3.27 -26.46
C THR A 106 26.68 2.98 -25.61
N ALA A 107 26.73 1.95 -24.76
CA ALA A 107 25.80 1.80 -23.64
C ALA A 107 26.14 2.86 -22.57
N SER A 108 25.19 3.69 -22.23
CA SER A 108 25.40 4.87 -21.38
C SER A 108 24.90 4.64 -19.94
N SER A 109 23.83 3.91 -19.77
CA SER A 109 23.33 3.51 -18.44
C SER A 109 22.44 2.28 -18.57
N TRP A 110 22.42 1.49 -17.51
CA TRP A 110 21.52 0.34 -17.35
C TRP A 110 21.14 0.22 -15.88
N SER A 111 19.98 -0.32 -15.62
CA SER A 111 19.51 -0.69 -14.29
C SER A 111 18.49 -1.82 -14.40
N ASP A 112 18.44 -2.65 -13.39
CA ASP A 112 17.56 -3.80 -13.27
C ASP A 112 17.05 -3.90 -11.80
N PRO A 113 16.23 -2.92 -11.38
CA PRO A 113 15.72 -2.90 -10.00
C PRO A 113 14.76 -4.05 -9.75
N VAL A 114 14.91 -4.65 -8.56
CA VAL A 114 13.93 -5.55 -7.96
C VAL A 114 13.52 -4.96 -6.61
N THR A 115 12.23 -4.90 -6.35
CA THR A 115 11.68 -4.36 -5.12
C THR A 115 10.55 -5.25 -4.63
N GLU A 116 10.68 -5.73 -3.40
CA GLU A 116 9.69 -6.59 -2.78
C GLU A 116 9.35 -6.10 -1.38
N TYR A 117 8.10 -6.26 -0.99
CA TYR A 117 7.69 -6.14 0.40
C TYR A 117 6.44 -6.98 0.68
N SER A 118 6.25 -7.28 1.94
CA SER A 118 5.04 -7.96 2.41
C SER A 118 4.51 -7.33 3.68
N PHE A 119 3.19 -7.39 3.83
CA PHE A 119 2.46 -7.02 5.04
C PHE A 119 1.63 -8.18 5.53
N LEU A 120 1.50 -8.27 6.85
CA LEU A 120 0.54 -9.14 7.52
C LEU A 120 -0.13 -8.35 8.63
N SER A 121 -1.44 -8.31 8.61
CA SER A 121 -2.23 -7.52 9.54
C SER A 121 -3.32 -8.37 10.18
N PHE A 122 -3.56 -8.12 11.47
CA PHE A 122 -4.71 -8.64 12.21
C PHE A 122 -5.49 -7.47 12.79
N PHE A 123 -6.81 -7.52 12.68
CA PHE A 123 -7.65 -6.45 13.18
C PHE A 123 -8.94 -6.96 13.78
N ALA A 124 -9.46 -6.19 14.73
CA ALA A 124 -10.75 -6.42 15.34
C ALA A 124 -11.50 -5.09 15.50
N ARG A 125 -12.80 -5.13 15.35
CA ARG A 125 -13.70 -4.00 15.54
C ARG A 125 -14.95 -4.42 16.28
N GLY A 126 -15.38 -3.62 17.24
CA GLY A 126 -16.66 -3.74 17.92
C GLY A 126 -17.46 -2.46 17.77
N GLU A 127 -18.73 -2.59 17.45
CA GLU A 127 -19.67 -1.49 17.37
C GLU A 127 -20.88 -1.82 18.23
N TYR A 128 -21.32 -0.83 18.98
CA TYR A 128 -22.49 -0.90 19.82
C TYR A 128 -23.43 0.27 19.54
N ASN A 129 -24.69 0.00 19.39
CA ASN A 129 -25.74 0.99 19.25
C ASN A 129 -26.86 0.71 20.23
N TYR A 130 -27.25 1.72 21.00
CA TYR A 130 -28.39 1.70 21.89
C TYR A 130 -29.51 2.59 21.36
N ASP A 131 -30.60 1.98 20.91
CA ASP A 131 -31.86 2.63 20.47
C ASP A 131 -31.65 3.80 19.50
N ASP A 132 -30.64 3.69 18.61
CA ASP A 132 -30.21 4.74 17.70
C ASP A 132 -29.88 6.08 18.35
N ARG A 133 -29.62 6.08 19.65
CA ARG A 133 -29.27 7.25 20.46
C ARG A 133 -27.79 7.32 20.79
N TYR A 134 -27.23 6.22 21.26
CA TYR A 134 -25.83 6.16 21.69
C TYR A 134 -25.10 5.12 20.87
N TYR A 135 -24.01 5.55 20.26
CA TYR A 135 -23.15 4.68 19.48
C TYR A 135 -21.77 4.69 20.12
N ALA A 136 -21.18 3.54 20.24
CA ALA A 136 -19.79 3.39 20.64
C ALA A 136 -19.10 2.44 19.66
N ASP A 137 -17.88 2.74 19.27
CA ASP A 137 -17.05 1.86 18.48
C ASP A 137 -15.65 1.75 19.08
N PHE A 138 -15.05 0.62 18.85
CA PHE A 138 -13.68 0.31 19.23
C PHE A 138 -13.03 -0.47 18.10
N SER A 139 -11.80 -0.14 17.76
CA SER A 139 -10.99 -0.92 16.85
C SER A 139 -9.57 -1.10 17.36
N ILE A 140 -8.97 -2.22 17.00
CA ILE A 140 -7.56 -2.52 17.21
C ILE A 140 -7.01 -3.17 15.95
N ARG A 141 -5.78 -2.79 15.56
CA ARG A 141 -5.07 -3.36 14.42
C ARG A 141 -3.60 -3.54 14.78
N GLY A 142 -3.08 -4.71 14.46
CA GLY A 142 -1.65 -4.99 14.48
C GLY A 142 -1.16 -5.21 13.05
N ASP A 143 -0.16 -4.44 12.63
CA ASP A 143 0.43 -4.49 11.30
C ASP A 143 1.89 -4.91 11.38
N GLY A 144 2.22 -6.03 10.75
CA GLY A 144 3.59 -6.49 10.53
C GLY A 144 4.04 -6.17 9.12
N SER A 145 5.27 -5.70 8.96
CA SER A 145 5.84 -5.34 7.66
C SER A 145 7.27 -5.83 7.51
N SER A 146 7.61 -6.33 6.33
CA SER A 146 9.00 -6.65 5.97
C SER A 146 9.89 -5.41 5.84
N ARG A 147 9.30 -4.20 5.80
CA ARG A 147 10.02 -2.92 5.78
C ARG A 147 10.52 -2.50 7.15
N PHE A 148 9.91 -3.03 8.22
CA PHE A 148 10.31 -2.70 9.59
C PHE A 148 11.58 -3.46 9.99
N GLY A 149 12.38 -2.85 10.86
CA GLY A 149 13.61 -3.48 11.36
C GLY A 149 13.33 -4.75 12.18
N THR A 150 14.35 -5.60 12.28
CA THR A 150 14.26 -6.92 12.94
C THR A 150 13.74 -6.88 14.37
N ASP A 151 13.95 -5.78 15.08
CA ASP A 151 13.55 -5.63 16.48
C ASP A 151 12.11 -5.16 16.66
N ASN A 152 11.46 -4.60 15.62
CA ASN A 152 10.12 -4.03 15.70
C ASN A 152 9.32 -4.29 14.42
N HIS A 153 9.07 -5.56 14.10
CA HIS A 153 8.28 -5.92 12.91
C HIS A 153 6.79 -5.57 13.00
N TRP A 154 6.27 -5.27 14.19
CA TRP A 154 4.86 -5.05 14.43
C TRP A 154 4.56 -3.67 14.99
N GLY A 155 3.59 -2.99 14.39
CA GLY A 155 2.94 -1.81 14.93
C GLY A 155 1.54 -2.14 15.42
N ALA A 156 1.15 -1.58 16.57
CA ALA A 156 -0.20 -1.72 17.11
C ALA A 156 -0.92 -0.37 17.13
N PHE A 157 -2.15 -0.36 16.64
CA PHE A 157 -2.99 0.83 16.52
C PHE A 157 -4.36 0.56 17.10
N TRP A 158 -4.99 1.57 17.65
CA TRP A 158 -6.33 1.45 18.22
C TRP A 158 -7.12 2.73 18.00
N SER A 159 -8.44 2.61 17.99
CA SER A 159 -9.34 3.76 18.04
C SER A 159 -10.56 3.46 18.89
N VAL A 160 -11.11 4.52 19.49
CA VAL A 160 -12.37 4.51 20.23
C VAL A 160 -13.20 5.70 19.76
N GLY A 161 -14.44 5.46 19.46
CA GLY A 161 -15.41 6.47 19.07
C GLY A 161 -16.67 6.40 19.94
N PHE A 162 -17.28 7.56 20.14
CA PHE A 162 -18.59 7.70 20.77
C PHE A 162 -19.39 8.73 20.01
N MET A 163 -20.67 8.42 19.73
CA MET A 163 -21.61 9.35 19.12
C MET A 163 -22.93 9.36 19.89
N TRP A 164 -23.42 10.56 20.18
CA TRP A 164 -24.72 10.80 20.77
C TRP A 164 -25.64 11.45 19.74
N ASN A 165 -26.75 10.78 19.45
CA ASN A 165 -27.80 11.29 18.59
C ASN A 165 -28.80 12.07 19.43
N LEU A 166 -28.56 13.36 19.61
CA LEU A 166 -29.41 14.29 20.38
C LEU A 166 -30.82 14.37 19.82
N ARG A 167 -30.99 14.24 18.49
CA ARG A 167 -32.32 14.33 17.85
C ARG A 167 -33.28 13.23 18.35
N LYS A 168 -32.77 12.09 18.76
CA LYS A 168 -33.57 10.98 19.32
C LYS A 168 -33.99 11.20 20.78
N GLU A 169 -33.44 12.20 21.47
CA GLU A 169 -33.78 12.50 22.85
C GLU A 169 -35.16 13.17 22.96
N LYS A 170 -35.92 12.83 24.00
CA LYS A 170 -37.27 13.32 24.23
C LYS A 170 -37.33 14.85 24.29
N PHE A 171 -36.31 15.51 24.88
CA PHE A 171 -36.24 16.95 24.99
C PHE A 171 -36.01 17.66 23.64
N MET A 172 -35.42 16.96 22.65
CA MET A 172 -35.17 17.49 21.32
C MET A 172 -36.31 17.27 20.35
N GLN A 173 -37.22 16.33 20.64
CA GLN A 173 -38.36 16.00 19.74
C GLN A 173 -39.32 17.17 19.54
N LYS A 174 -39.39 18.11 20.48
CA LYS A 174 -40.21 19.33 20.38
C LYS A 174 -39.75 20.36 19.33
N TYR A 175 -38.55 20.20 18.78
CA TYR A 175 -37.97 21.13 17.81
C TYR A 175 -38.08 20.56 16.40
N ASP A 176 -39.21 20.72 15.74
CA ASP A 176 -39.51 20.12 14.41
C ASP A 176 -38.63 20.64 13.29
N TRP A 177 -38.10 21.85 13.44
CA TRP A 177 -37.17 22.45 12.47
C TRP A 177 -35.80 21.77 12.45
N LEU A 178 -35.44 21.02 13.52
CA LEU A 178 -34.17 20.36 13.69
C LEU A 178 -34.28 18.89 13.25
N THR A 179 -33.87 18.58 12.06
CA THR A 179 -33.97 17.23 11.48
C THR A 179 -32.87 16.30 11.95
N ASN A 180 -31.67 16.83 12.24
CA ASN A 180 -30.52 16.05 12.72
C ASN A 180 -29.70 16.87 13.74
N ALA A 181 -29.28 16.22 14.83
CA ALA A 181 -28.38 16.80 15.82
C ALA A 181 -27.58 15.64 16.47
N GLN A 182 -26.29 15.63 16.23
CA GLN A 182 -25.37 14.59 16.72
C GLN A 182 -24.09 15.19 17.27
N ILE A 183 -23.56 14.61 18.31
CA ILE A 183 -22.22 14.91 18.83
C ILE A 183 -21.39 13.64 18.73
N ALA A 184 -20.26 13.72 18.04
CA ALA A 184 -19.34 12.61 17.92
C ALA A 184 -17.95 13.01 18.41
N VAL A 185 -17.31 12.12 19.15
CA VAL A 185 -15.93 12.25 19.62
C VAL A 185 -15.23 10.94 19.31
N ASN A 186 -14.03 11.03 18.76
CA ASN A 186 -13.18 9.88 18.52
C ASN A 186 -11.73 10.19 18.89
N THR A 187 -11.00 9.16 19.26
CA THR A 187 -9.55 9.23 19.52
C THR A 187 -8.91 7.91 19.15
N GLY A 188 -7.62 7.95 18.84
CA GLY A 188 -6.90 6.74 18.45
C GLY A 188 -5.44 7.05 18.12
N THR A 189 -4.73 5.99 17.76
CA THR A 189 -3.37 6.06 17.26
C THR A 189 -3.36 5.67 15.79
N SER A 190 -2.49 6.31 15.02
CA SER A 190 -2.23 5.96 13.63
C SER A 190 -0.73 5.79 13.41
N GLY A 191 -0.36 4.93 12.50
CA GLY A 191 1.03 4.73 12.09
C GLY A 191 1.23 5.06 10.62
N ASN A 192 2.49 5.25 10.25
CA ASN A 192 2.92 5.39 8.86
C ASN A 192 3.87 4.24 8.53
N SER A 193 3.51 3.43 7.53
CA SER A 193 4.33 2.36 6.98
C SER A 193 5.09 2.78 5.70
N SER A 194 5.00 4.06 5.30
CA SER A 194 5.67 4.61 4.12
C SER A 194 7.16 4.87 4.38
N ILE A 195 7.88 3.84 4.81
CA ILE A 195 9.33 3.81 4.85
C ILE A 195 9.83 3.08 3.59
N ASN A 196 11.04 3.42 3.15
CA ASN A 196 11.61 2.74 1.99
C ASN A 196 11.88 1.26 2.30
N ASN A 197 11.86 0.44 1.25
CA ASN A 197 12.25 -0.95 1.38
C ASN A 197 13.72 -1.05 1.75
N TYR A 198 14.06 -2.02 2.60
CA TYR A 198 15.43 -2.34 3.00
C TYR A 198 16.17 -1.26 3.81
N GLU A 199 15.52 -0.20 4.29
CA GLU A 199 16.18 0.86 5.08
C GLU A 199 16.85 0.34 6.37
N HIS A 200 16.37 -0.78 6.91
CA HIS A 200 16.91 -1.41 8.10
C HIS A 200 18.10 -2.35 7.81
N LEU A 201 18.50 -2.52 6.54
CA LEU A 201 19.59 -3.41 6.14
C LEU A 201 20.85 -2.61 5.79
N ALA A 202 21.99 -3.21 6.07
CA ALA A 202 23.25 -2.74 5.49
C ALA A 202 23.29 -3.15 4.01
N LEU A 203 23.34 -2.17 3.12
CA LEU A 203 23.32 -2.39 1.68
C LEU A 203 24.70 -2.14 1.08
N VAL A 204 25.02 -2.93 0.07
CA VAL A 204 26.25 -2.77 -0.72
C VAL A 204 25.91 -2.53 -2.19
N SER A 205 26.71 -1.73 -2.84
CA SER A 205 26.63 -1.46 -4.28
C SER A 205 27.83 -2.08 -4.98
N GLY A 206 27.58 -2.73 -6.10
CA GLY A 206 28.60 -3.20 -7.03
C GLY A 206 29.00 -2.14 -8.06
N GLY A 207 29.85 -2.53 -9.02
CA GLY A 207 30.25 -1.66 -10.14
C GLY A 207 31.43 -0.75 -9.85
N TYR A 208 31.99 -0.81 -8.67
CA TYR A 208 33.25 -0.13 -8.33
C TYR A 208 34.45 -0.92 -8.85
N LYS A 209 35.51 -0.22 -9.18
CA LYS A 209 36.82 -0.82 -9.54
C LYS A 209 37.88 -0.34 -8.58
N TYR A 210 38.67 -1.27 -8.08
CA TYR A 210 39.89 -0.99 -7.34
C TYR A 210 41.03 -1.75 -8.00
N ASP A 211 42.07 -1.04 -8.45
CA ASP A 211 43.22 -1.59 -9.17
C ASP A 211 42.82 -2.53 -10.33
N ASN A 212 41.87 -2.11 -11.17
CA ASN A 212 41.23 -2.86 -12.26
C ASN A 212 40.39 -4.08 -11.86
N GLU A 213 40.30 -4.43 -10.58
CA GLU A 213 39.45 -5.49 -10.07
C GLU A 213 38.04 -4.97 -9.72
N SER A 214 37.07 -5.83 -9.88
CA SER A 214 35.68 -5.50 -9.49
C SER A 214 35.55 -5.45 -7.97
N GLY A 215 35.01 -4.34 -7.47
CA GLY A 215 34.79 -4.11 -6.04
C GLY A 215 33.35 -3.80 -5.69
N ILE A 216 33.05 -3.87 -4.41
CA ILE A 216 31.79 -3.45 -3.81
C ILE A 216 32.04 -2.32 -2.83
N ALA A 217 31.07 -1.42 -2.69
CA ALA A 217 31.08 -0.39 -1.67
C ALA A 217 29.85 -0.45 -0.79
N ILE A 218 29.95 -0.07 0.47
CA ILE A 218 28.81 0.11 1.36
C ILE A 218 28.01 1.30 0.85
N SER A 219 26.75 1.10 0.51
CA SER A 219 25.84 2.16 0.07
C SER A 219 24.91 2.64 1.18
N GLN A 220 24.69 1.81 2.20
CA GLN A 220 23.87 2.12 3.37
C GLN A 220 24.39 1.35 4.57
N LEU A 221 24.47 2.01 5.72
CA LEU A 221 24.67 1.37 7.03
C LEU A 221 23.30 1.03 7.62
N GLY A 222 23.13 -0.19 8.11
CA GLY A 222 21.90 -0.64 8.76
C GLY A 222 21.68 0.02 10.13
#